data_5d99faee8ec8a158ebb4d7b558e0b0b5
#
_entry.id   5d99faee8ec8a158ebb4d7b558e0b0b5
#
_cell.length_a   1.000
_cell.length_b   1.000
_cell.length_c   1.000
_cell.angle_alpha   90.00
_cell.angle_beta   90.00
_cell.angle_gamma   90.00
#
_symmetry.space_group_name_H-M   'P 1'
#
loop_
_entity.id
_entity.type
_entity.pdbx_description
1 polymer ?
#
loop_
_entity_poly.entity_id
_entity_poly.type
_entity_poly.pdbx_seq_one_letter_code
_entity_poly.pdbx_strand_id
1 'polypeptide(L)'
;VLQLAVTLDYSIFLLHRYQEEKQKLPNEEAMAKAIKATFTSITSSSITTIAGFVALCVMQLTLGRDIGIVMAKGVVLGVLSTIFILPSLLMFFDKTIEKYKHKTILNELHRVPRFVIRHYKKILVAFVLIFIPFGYGQAHTNIYYDLISGMPGDFASIIGTNQLKDKFDMTTTHFVLVDDKLTTNEIQNMCSEIKDLKGIHNVLAYEEFVGPGLASNFTPSVVKDIFQNGGKKLIVVNSDYKAATNELNTQLDKMDTIIHKYDKKGMIGGEGSMTRDLITTTNTDFAMVNVLSVIMIFIIVALTFKSFALPVILVLTIEFAITINMGIPFFTGTTLPFIASMVIGTIQLGATVDYAILMTTRFKEELSHGKKVKEAALIAMEKSSVSIMTSGFSFFAACIGVSFVAKMDLIRSLVILLARGALISVVSILLVLPSLLIFCHKFIEKTTKNWPESNMEAKGE
;
A
#
# COMPACT_ATOMS: atom_id res chain seq x y z
N VAL A 1 -6.54 -5.81 12.95
CA VAL A 1 -7.24 -4.52 12.78
C VAL A 1 -7.54 -4.26 11.31
N LEU A 2 -6.55 -4.27 10.41
CA LEU A 2 -6.77 -4.04 8.96
C LEU A 2 -7.80 -5.01 8.37
N GLN A 3 -7.72 -6.29 8.71
CA GLN A 3 -8.70 -7.29 8.27
C GLN A 3 -10.12 -6.92 8.72
N LEU A 4 -10.30 -6.55 10.00
CA LEU A 4 -11.60 -6.11 10.52
C LEU A 4 -12.12 -4.89 9.75
N ALA A 5 -11.25 -3.91 9.50
CA ALA A 5 -11.60 -2.68 8.81
C ALA A 5 -12.11 -2.96 7.38
N VAL A 6 -11.45 -3.84 6.64
CA VAL A 6 -11.82 -4.19 5.25
C VAL A 6 -13.08 -5.06 5.18
N THR A 7 -13.27 -6.00 6.12
CA THR A 7 -14.40 -6.94 6.05
C THR A 7 -15.70 -6.37 6.62
N LEU A 8 -15.63 -5.31 7.42
CA LEU A 8 -16.80 -4.64 8.00
C LEU A 8 -17.72 -4.07 6.90
N ASP A 9 -17.14 -3.65 5.79
CA ASP A 9 -17.84 -3.04 4.66
C ASP A 9 -18.93 -3.95 4.09
N TYR A 10 -18.63 -5.23 3.90
CA TYR A 10 -19.61 -6.21 3.41
C TYR A 10 -20.79 -6.37 4.36
N SER A 11 -20.53 -6.32 5.66
CA SER A 11 -21.56 -6.40 6.69
C SER A 11 -22.48 -5.17 6.71
N ILE A 12 -21.90 -3.98 6.54
CA ILE A 12 -22.64 -2.72 6.45
C ILE A 12 -23.54 -2.71 5.21
N PHE A 13 -23.05 -3.21 4.08
CA PHE A 13 -23.80 -3.33 2.84
C PHE A 13 -25.04 -4.21 2.99
N LEU A 14 -24.86 -5.41 3.53
CA LEU A 14 -25.97 -6.33 3.74
C LEU A 14 -26.99 -5.76 4.72
N LEU A 15 -26.52 -5.17 5.82
CA LEU A 15 -27.36 -4.56 6.83
C LEU A 15 -28.22 -3.42 6.26
N HIS A 16 -27.61 -2.50 5.52
CA HIS A 16 -28.36 -1.38 4.90
C HIS A 16 -29.41 -1.89 3.90
N ARG A 17 -29.04 -2.86 3.06
CA ARG A 17 -30.00 -3.44 2.12
C ARG A 17 -31.14 -4.16 2.83
N TYR A 18 -30.83 -4.91 3.88
CA TYR A 18 -31.86 -5.54 4.72
C TYR A 18 -32.82 -4.51 5.32
N GLN A 19 -32.31 -3.39 5.84
CA GLN A 19 -33.12 -2.31 6.39
C GLN A 19 -34.02 -1.64 5.33
N GLU A 20 -33.53 -1.47 4.10
CA GLU A 20 -34.34 -0.95 2.98
C GLU A 20 -35.50 -1.91 2.63
N GLU A 21 -35.23 -3.20 2.50
CA GLU A 21 -36.24 -4.20 2.13
C GLU A 21 -37.24 -4.45 3.27
N LYS A 22 -36.82 -4.40 4.53
CA LYS A 22 -37.65 -4.57 5.72
C LYS A 22 -38.77 -3.53 5.84
N GLN A 23 -38.61 -2.35 5.21
CA GLN A 23 -39.68 -1.36 5.15
C GLN A 23 -40.89 -1.79 4.32
N LYS A 24 -40.72 -2.82 3.46
CA LYS A 24 -41.72 -3.25 2.48
C LYS A 24 -42.14 -4.69 2.63
N LEU A 25 -41.31 -5.52 3.28
CA LEU A 25 -41.47 -6.97 3.34
C LEU A 25 -41.28 -7.49 4.76
N PRO A 26 -41.84 -8.67 5.08
CA PRO A 26 -41.53 -9.40 6.33
C PRO A 26 -40.04 -9.70 6.45
N ASN A 27 -39.54 -9.86 7.68
CA ASN A 27 -38.11 -9.99 7.98
C ASN A 27 -37.40 -11.08 7.16
N GLU A 28 -38.00 -12.28 7.04
CA GLU A 28 -37.39 -13.41 6.29
C GLU A 28 -37.28 -13.11 4.79
N GLU A 29 -38.37 -12.61 4.20
CA GLU A 29 -38.40 -12.24 2.78
C GLU A 29 -37.49 -11.06 2.49
N ALA A 30 -37.45 -10.06 3.40
CA ALA A 30 -36.56 -8.90 3.31
C ALA A 30 -35.09 -9.34 3.34
N MET A 31 -34.72 -10.29 4.22
CA MET A 31 -33.36 -10.80 4.29
C MET A 31 -32.99 -11.60 3.03
N ALA A 32 -33.87 -12.50 2.57
CA ALA A 32 -33.63 -13.26 1.35
C ALA A 32 -33.43 -12.34 0.13
N LYS A 33 -34.25 -11.30 0.02
CA LYS A 33 -34.12 -10.30 -1.06
C LYS A 33 -32.87 -9.45 -0.92
N ALA A 34 -32.50 -9.05 0.29
CA ALA A 34 -31.27 -8.31 0.58
C ALA A 34 -30.02 -9.14 0.18
N ILE A 35 -29.95 -10.42 0.58
CA ILE A 35 -28.86 -11.33 0.18
C ILE A 35 -28.79 -11.42 -1.35
N LYS A 36 -29.91 -11.70 -2.02
CA LYS A 36 -29.95 -11.83 -3.48
C LYS A 36 -29.50 -10.55 -4.18
N ALA A 37 -29.90 -9.38 -3.69
CA ALA A 37 -29.56 -8.09 -4.28
C ALA A 37 -28.09 -7.71 -4.05
N THR A 38 -27.51 -8.08 -2.90
CA THR A 38 -26.13 -7.72 -2.54
C THR A 38 -25.10 -8.77 -2.94
N PHE A 39 -25.52 -10.00 -3.21
CA PHE A 39 -24.60 -11.12 -3.46
C PHE A 39 -23.60 -10.84 -4.58
N THR A 40 -24.07 -10.36 -5.72
CA THR A 40 -23.20 -10.06 -6.86
C THR A 40 -22.22 -8.92 -6.53
N SER A 41 -22.68 -7.89 -5.84
CA SER A 41 -21.83 -6.75 -5.46
C SER A 41 -20.80 -7.15 -4.42
N ILE A 42 -21.20 -7.88 -3.37
CA ILE A 42 -20.27 -8.36 -2.33
C ILE A 42 -19.24 -9.33 -2.93
N THR A 43 -19.67 -10.26 -3.78
CA THR A 43 -18.75 -11.23 -4.41
C THR A 43 -17.77 -10.55 -5.36
N SER A 44 -18.24 -9.67 -6.25
CA SER A 44 -17.33 -8.99 -7.18
C SER A 44 -16.35 -8.06 -6.45
N SER A 45 -16.83 -7.33 -5.46
CA SER A 45 -16.03 -6.47 -4.60
C SER A 45 -14.98 -7.27 -3.82
N SER A 46 -15.37 -8.37 -3.18
CA SER A 46 -14.42 -9.22 -2.45
C SER A 46 -13.36 -9.85 -3.35
N ILE A 47 -13.71 -10.25 -4.57
CA ILE A 47 -12.74 -10.76 -5.55
C ILE A 47 -11.73 -9.69 -5.94
N THR A 48 -12.15 -8.43 -6.14
CA THR A 48 -11.22 -7.34 -6.42
C THR A 48 -10.28 -7.05 -5.24
N THR A 49 -10.80 -7.09 -4.02
CA THR A 49 -10.01 -6.90 -2.81
C THR A 49 -9.01 -8.04 -2.60
N ILE A 50 -9.45 -9.30 -2.78
CA ILE A 50 -8.56 -10.47 -2.74
C ILE A 50 -7.48 -10.37 -3.80
N ALA A 51 -7.82 -9.98 -5.03
CA ALA A 51 -6.87 -9.81 -6.12
C ALA A 51 -5.82 -8.73 -5.80
N GLY A 52 -6.22 -7.60 -5.23
CA GLY A 52 -5.30 -6.59 -4.74
C GLY A 52 -4.30 -7.15 -3.73
N PHE A 53 -4.76 -7.91 -2.74
CA PHE A 53 -3.86 -8.54 -1.77
C PHE A 53 -3.00 -9.66 -2.36
N VAL A 54 -3.53 -10.45 -3.28
CA VAL A 54 -2.76 -11.49 -3.98
C VAL A 54 -1.65 -10.89 -4.85
N ALA A 55 -1.84 -9.69 -5.39
CA ALA A 55 -0.78 -8.99 -6.12
C ALA A 55 0.47 -8.74 -5.25
N LEU A 56 0.32 -8.54 -3.92
CA LEU A 56 1.45 -8.45 -3.00
C LEU A 56 2.26 -9.76 -2.89
N CYS A 57 1.65 -10.90 -3.23
CA CYS A 57 2.34 -12.20 -3.14
C CYS A 57 3.44 -12.38 -4.19
N VAL A 58 3.49 -11.54 -5.22
CA VAL A 58 4.52 -11.56 -6.26
C VAL A 58 5.81 -10.87 -5.81
N MET A 59 5.77 -10.14 -4.68
CA MET A 59 6.94 -9.47 -4.12
C MET A 59 8.06 -10.46 -3.77
N GLN A 60 9.29 -10.06 -4.04
CA GLN A 60 10.48 -10.75 -3.56
C GLN A 60 10.64 -10.57 -2.04
N LEU A 61 10.22 -9.44 -1.51
CA LEU A 61 10.16 -9.18 -0.08
C LEU A 61 9.10 -10.05 0.60
N THR A 62 9.56 -10.96 1.47
CA THR A 62 8.68 -11.89 2.21
C THR A 62 7.59 -11.18 3.01
N LEU A 63 7.92 -10.02 3.59
CA LEU A 63 6.97 -9.22 4.38
C LEU A 63 5.72 -8.83 3.55
N GLY A 64 5.90 -8.38 2.31
CA GLY A 64 4.78 -8.04 1.42
C GLY A 64 3.94 -9.25 1.08
N ARG A 65 4.59 -10.39 0.77
CA ARG A 65 3.92 -11.65 0.49
C ARG A 65 3.10 -12.14 1.70
N ASP A 66 3.65 -12.06 2.91
CA ASP A 66 2.97 -12.50 4.13
C ASP A 66 1.74 -11.64 4.42
N ILE A 67 1.85 -10.31 4.27
CA ILE A 67 0.72 -9.39 4.37
C ILE A 67 -0.34 -9.76 3.32
N GLY A 68 0.05 -9.98 2.07
CA GLY A 68 -0.86 -10.34 0.99
C GLY A 68 -1.65 -11.62 1.29
N ILE A 69 -1.00 -12.70 1.70
CA ILE A 69 -1.64 -13.98 2.03
C ILE A 69 -2.60 -13.84 3.22
N VAL A 70 -2.14 -13.20 4.30
CA VAL A 70 -2.95 -13.04 5.53
C VAL A 70 -4.19 -12.20 5.25
N MET A 71 -4.05 -11.10 4.52
CA MET A 71 -5.17 -10.22 4.17
C MET A 71 -6.14 -10.89 3.21
N ALA A 72 -5.65 -11.54 2.14
CA ALA A 72 -6.50 -12.27 1.20
C ALA A 72 -7.33 -13.35 1.90
N LYS A 73 -6.68 -14.19 2.72
CA LYS A 73 -7.38 -15.19 3.56
C LYS A 73 -8.41 -14.55 4.47
N GLY A 74 -8.07 -13.42 5.09
CA GLY A 74 -8.95 -12.66 5.96
C GLY A 74 -10.22 -12.19 5.26
N VAL A 75 -10.10 -11.67 4.04
CA VAL A 75 -11.25 -11.25 3.22
C VAL A 75 -12.14 -12.44 2.86
N VAL A 76 -11.55 -13.57 2.43
CA VAL A 76 -12.35 -14.79 2.14
C VAL A 76 -13.19 -15.21 3.34
N LEU A 77 -12.58 -15.30 4.53
CA LEU A 77 -13.29 -15.67 5.76
C LEU A 77 -14.35 -14.62 6.15
N GLY A 78 -14.05 -13.33 5.97
CA GLY A 78 -14.99 -12.23 6.23
C GLY A 78 -16.22 -12.30 5.33
N VAL A 79 -16.06 -12.55 4.05
CA VAL A 79 -17.16 -12.70 3.09
C VAL A 79 -18.01 -13.92 3.41
N LEU A 80 -17.39 -15.07 3.71
CA LEU A 80 -18.12 -16.26 4.15
C LEU A 80 -18.94 -15.98 5.41
N SER A 81 -18.35 -15.30 6.40
CA SER A 81 -19.08 -14.89 7.61
C SER A 81 -20.24 -13.95 7.30
N THR A 82 -20.06 -13.00 6.39
CA THR A 82 -21.10 -12.04 6.00
C THR A 82 -22.27 -12.71 5.26
N ILE A 83 -21.98 -13.71 4.43
CA ILE A 83 -23.04 -14.41 3.67
C ILE A 83 -23.77 -15.45 4.52
N PHE A 84 -23.06 -16.21 5.36
CA PHE A 84 -23.65 -17.34 6.08
C PHE A 84 -24.02 -17.05 7.55
N ILE A 85 -23.17 -16.29 8.26
CA ILE A 85 -23.34 -16.10 9.70
C ILE A 85 -24.15 -14.83 10.00
N LEU A 86 -23.79 -13.71 9.35
CA LEU A 86 -24.38 -12.41 9.65
C LEU A 86 -25.91 -12.37 9.45
N PRO A 87 -26.51 -12.95 8.37
CA PRO A 87 -27.96 -12.94 8.20
C PRO A 87 -28.68 -13.61 9.38
N SER A 88 -28.19 -14.77 9.82
CA SER A 88 -28.77 -15.48 10.95
C SER A 88 -28.68 -14.68 12.24
N LEU A 89 -27.54 -14.02 12.50
CA LEU A 89 -27.37 -13.16 13.67
C LEU A 89 -28.27 -11.93 13.61
N LEU A 90 -28.39 -11.27 12.46
CA LEU A 90 -29.27 -10.11 12.29
C LEU A 90 -30.73 -10.48 12.52
N MET A 91 -31.19 -11.61 12.01
CA MET A 91 -32.55 -12.08 12.23
C MET A 91 -32.79 -12.46 13.68
N PHE A 92 -31.86 -13.15 14.33
CA PHE A 92 -31.96 -13.52 15.72
C PHE A 92 -32.05 -12.32 16.67
N PHE A 93 -31.21 -11.31 16.44
CA PHE A 93 -31.16 -10.10 17.26
C PHE A 93 -32.05 -8.96 16.75
N ASP A 94 -32.87 -9.16 15.71
CA ASP A 94 -33.66 -8.12 15.05
C ASP A 94 -34.51 -7.31 16.04
N LYS A 95 -35.26 -7.97 16.92
CA LYS A 95 -36.10 -7.33 17.97
C LYS A 95 -35.25 -6.48 18.93
N THR A 96 -34.04 -6.97 19.26
CA THR A 96 -33.14 -6.28 20.17
C THR A 96 -32.53 -5.05 19.51
N ILE A 97 -32.12 -5.19 18.26
CA ILE A 97 -31.59 -4.08 17.44
C ILE A 97 -32.65 -2.99 17.31
N GLU A 98 -33.89 -3.34 17.03
CA GLU A 98 -35.00 -2.39 16.88
C GLU A 98 -35.31 -1.65 18.19
N LYS A 99 -35.30 -2.37 19.33
CA LYS A 99 -35.53 -1.79 20.66
C LYS A 99 -34.48 -0.76 21.06
N TYR A 100 -33.21 -0.98 20.68
CA TYR A 100 -32.08 -0.08 21.01
C TYR A 100 -31.64 0.81 19.85
N LYS A 101 -32.47 0.95 18.82
CA LYS A 101 -32.20 1.80 17.68
C LYS A 101 -32.19 3.26 18.09
N HIS A 102 -31.05 3.91 17.95
CA HIS A 102 -30.89 5.34 18.15
C HIS A 102 -30.98 6.12 16.81
N LYS A 103 -31.20 7.43 16.88
CA LYS A 103 -31.12 8.30 15.70
C LYS A 103 -29.72 8.20 15.09
N THR A 104 -29.65 7.97 13.78
CA THR A 104 -28.38 7.91 13.07
C THR A 104 -27.73 9.28 13.04
N ILE A 105 -26.43 9.34 13.32
CA ILE A 105 -25.64 10.59 13.23
C ILE A 105 -25.45 11.00 11.77
N LEU A 106 -25.28 10.00 10.88
CA LEU A 106 -25.14 10.19 9.45
C LEU A 106 -26.52 10.09 8.79
N ASN A 107 -27.07 11.22 8.42
CA ASN A 107 -28.28 11.29 7.61
C ASN A 107 -27.94 11.25 6.11
N GLU A 108 -28.93 10.91 5.28
CA GLU A 108 -28.80 10.98 3.82
C GLU A 108 -28.30 12.37 3.39
N LEU A 109 -27.28 12.38 2.55
CA LEU A 109 -26.69 13.61 2.04
C LEU A 109 -27.51 14.11 0.86
N HIS A 110 -28.39 15.11 1.07
CA HIS A 110 -29.17 15.71 -0.04
C HIS A 110 -28.45 16.90 -0.69
N ARG A 111 -27.63 17.65 0.08
CA ARG A 111 -26.97 18.87 -0.43
C ARG A 111 -25.75 18.56 -1.30
N VAL A 112 -24.92 17.62 -0.87
CA VAL A 112 -23.68 17.26 -1.57
C VAL A 112 -23.96 16.64 -2.95
N PRO A 113 -24.86 15.65 -3.11
CA PRO A 113 -25.21 15.12 -4.43
C PRO A 113 -25.72 16.17 -5.41
N ARG A 114 -26.61 17.05 -4.98
CA ARG A 114 -27.12 18.13 -5.82
C ARG A 114 -26.03 19.11 -6.26
N PHE A 115 -25.12 19.45 -5.35
CA PHE A 115 -23.95 20.28 -5.67
C PHE A 115 -23.05 19.61 -6.71
N VAL A 116 -22.71 18.34 -6.54
CA VAL A 116 -21.85 17.57 -7.45
C VAL A 116 -22.45 17.51 -8.85
N ILE A 117 -23.74 17.16 -8.95
CA ILE A 117 -24.42 17.05 -10.24
C ILE A 117 -24.53 18.40 -10.96
N ARG A 118 -24.78 19.47 -10.21
CA ARG A 118 -24.80 20.81 -10.78
C ARG A 118 -23.43 21.26 -11.30
N HIS A 119 -22.33 20.87 -10.64
CA HIS A 119 -21.01 21.37 -10.92
C HIS A 119 -20.02 20.30 -11.43
N TYR A 120 -20.51 19.16 -11.95
CA TYR A 120 -19.67 18.03 -12.33
C TYR A 120 -18.51 18.38 -13.26
N LYS A 121 -18.71 19.30 -14.23
CA LYS A 121 -17.64 19.76 -15.14
C LYS A 121 -16.55 20.55 -14.38
N LYS A 122 -16.93 21.39 -13.42
CA LYS A 122 -15.97 22.15 -12.60
C LYS A 122 -15.17 21.21 -11.67
N ILE A 123 -15.84 20.18 -11.14
CA ILE A 123 -15.20 19.16 -10.31
C ILE A 123 -14.16 18.37 -11.13
N LEU A 124 -14.45 18.04 -12.40
CA LEU A 124 -13.49 17.37 -13.28
C LEU A 124 -12.28 18.26 -13.62
N VAL A 125 -12.48 19.57 -13.80
CA VAL A 125 -11.36 20.51 -13.97
C VAL A 125 -10.51 20.57 -12.69
N ALA A 126 -11.15 20.69 -11.53
CA ALA A 126 -10.46 20.69 -10.24
C ALA A 126 -9.70 19.36 -10.01
N PHE A 127 -10.30 18.21 -10.40
CA PHE A 127 -9.65 16.90 -10.38
C PHE A 127 -8.32 16.91 -11.14
N VAL A 128 -8.30 17.37 -12.38
CA VAL A 128 -7.06 17.44 -13.19
C VAL A 128 -6.05 18.41 -12.58
N LEU A 129 -6.49 19.58 -12.11
CA LEU A 129 -5.62 20.57 -11.49
C LEU A 129 -4.97 20.10 -10.19
N ILE A 130 -5.67 19.26 -9.42
CA ILE A 130 -5.15 18.68 -8.18
C ILE A 130 -4.23 17.49 -8.50
N PHE A 131 -4.57 16.69 -9.50
CA PHE A 131 -3.81 15.48 -9.85
C PHE A 131 -2.35 15.78 -10.20
N ILE A 132 -2.10 16.89 -10.94
CA ILE A 132 -0.76 17.25 -11.40
C ILE A 132 0.20 17.56 -10.23
N PRO A 133 -0.09 18.48 -9.30
CA PRO A 133 0.84 18.79 -8.20
C PRO A 133 1.04 17.62 -7.23
N PHE A 134 -0.02 16.85 -6.95
CA PHE A 134 0.11 15.69 -6.08
C PHE A 134 0.83 14.52 -6.76
N GLY A 135 0.69 14.35 -8.08
CA GLY A 135 1.49 13.41 -8.86
C GLY A 135 2.98 13.76 -8.82
N TYR A 136 3.31 15.04 -8.97
CA TYR A 136 4.68 15.52 -8.77
C TYR A 136 5.17 15.24 -7.35
N GLY A 137 4.35 15.55 -6.34
CA GLY A 137 4.66 15.28 -4.94
C GLY A 137 4.90 13.80 -4.65
N GLN A 138 4.06 12.90 -5.18
CA GLN A 138 4.23 11.45 -5.04
C GLN A 138 5.57 10.98 -5.63
N ALA A 139 5.95 11.48 -6.80
CA ALA A 139 7.20 11.11 -7.46
C ALA A 139 8.45 11.62 -6.72
N HIS A 140 8.32 12.68 -5.90
CA HIS A 140 9.42 13.30 -5.18
C HIS A 140 9.32 13.16 -3.66
N THR A 141 8.43 12.31 -3.17
CA THR A 141 8.31 11.99 -1.73
C THR A 141 9.54 11.21 -1.27
N ASN A 142 10.18 11.68 -0.21
CA ASN A 142 11.34 11.03 0.37
C ASN A 142 10.94 9.71 1.05
N ILE A 143 11.66 8.65 0.71
CA ILE A 143 11.47 7.30 1.27
C ILE A 143 12.72 6.93 2.04
N TYR A 144 12.56 6.46 3.28
CA TYR A 144 13.66 5.91 4.04
C TYR A 144 13.60 4.38 4.10
N TYR A 145 14.78 3.77 4.02
CA TYR A 145 14.96 2.31 3.97
C TYR A 145 15.62 1.76 5.24
N ASP A 146 16.10 2.64 6.11
CA ASP A 146 16.71 2.26 7.37
C ASP A 146 15.63 1.87 8.39
N LEU A 147 15.53 0.57 8.65
CA LEU A 147 14.59 0.01 9.64
C LEU A 147 14.97 0.39 11.08
N ILE A 148 16.25 0.66 11.32
CA ILE A 148 16.77 1.01 12.65
C ILE A 148 16.32 2.41 13.05
N SER A 149 16.32 3.35 12.11
CA SER A 149 15.84 4.73 12.35
C SER A 149 14.35 4.81 12.71
N GLY A 150 13.57 3.78 12.38
CA GLY A 150 12.14 3.67 12.73
C GLY A 150 11.88 3.08 14.11
N MET A 151 12.93 2.70 14.86
CA MET A 151 12.79 2.13 16.21
C MET A 151 12.84 3.22 17.30
N PRO A 152 12.14 3.01 18.44
CA PRO A 152 12.22 3.94 19.56
C PRO A 152 13.67 4.16 20.03
N GLY A 153 14.06 5.42 20.22
CA GLY A 153 15.42 5.79 20.59
C GLY A 153 15.87 5.35 21.99
N ASP A 154 14.94 4.91 22.82
CA ASP A 154 15.18 4.38 24.18
C ASP A 154 15.55 2.89 24.22
N PHE A 155 15.56 2.22 23.07
CA PHE A 155 16.00 0.82 23.01
C PHE A 155 17.50 0.70 23.25
N ALA A 156 17.89 -0.25 24.10
CA ALA A 156 19.30 -0.49 24.46
C ALA A 156 20.19 -0.72 23.22
N SER A 157 19.66 -1.39 22.20
CA SER A 157 20.36 -1.60 20.91
C SER A 157 20.62 -0.29 20.16
N ILE A 158 19.65 0.64 20.16
CA ILE A 158 19.77 1.95 19.51
C ILE A 158 20.79 2.82 20.26
N ILE A 159 20.72 2.84 21.60
CA ILE A 159 21.69 3.53 22.45
C ILE A 159 23.09 2.98 22.19
N GLY A 160 23.26 1.64 22.14
CA GLY A 160 24.54 0.99 21.84
C GLY A 160 25.09 1.36 20.47
N THR A 161 24.25 1.30 19.43
CA THR A 161 24.64 1.68 18.06
C THR A 161 25.07 3.15 17.98
N ASN A 162 24.36 4.05 18.65
CA ASN A 162 24.75 5.46 18.70
C ASN A 162 26.10 5.66 19.44
N GLN A 163 26.34 4.89 20.51
CA GLN A 163 27.64 4.96 21.19
C GLN A 163 28.80 4.43 20.34
N LEU A 164 28.59 3.36 19.55
CA LEU A 164 29.59 2.86 18.60
C LEU A 164 29.92 3.93 17.56
N LYS A 165 28.90 4.60 17.04
CA LYS A 165 29.06 5.69 16.08
C LYS A 165 29.82 6.88 16.69
N ASP A 166 29.37 7.37 17.87
CA ASP A 166 29.87 8.63 18.43
C ASP A 166 31.25 8.49 19.10
N LYS A 167 31.60 7.28 19.58
CA LYS A 167 32.86 7.02 20.31
C LYS A 167 33.91 6.26 19.53
N PHE A 168 33.49 5.50 18.50
CA PHE A 168 34.37 4.64 17.73
C PHE A 168 34.38 4.96 16.24
N ASP A 169 33.65 6.00 15.81
CA ASP A 169 33.51 6.42 14.41
C ASP A 169 33.02 5.27 13.47
N MET A 170 32.22 4.35 14.06
CA MET A 170 31.63 3.21 13.34
C MET A 170 30.21 3.57 12.90
N THR A 171 30.10 4.33 11.81
CA THR A 171 28.78 4.73 11.29
C THR A 171 28.12 3.59 10.51
N THR A 172 28.84 2.95 9.57
CA THR A 172 28.39 1.78 8.84
C THR A 172 29.56 0.82 8.64
N THR A 173 29.40 -0.43 9.10
CA THR A 173 30.43 -1.46 8.98
C THR A 173 30.07 -2.43 7.85
N HIS A 174 31.03 -2.69 6.98
CA HIS A 174 30.94 -3.67 5.89
C HIS A 174 31.87 -4.84 6.14
N PHE A 175 31.42 -6.01 5.78
CA PHE A 175 32.17 -7.25 5.83
C PHE A 175 32.45 -7.73 4.41
N VAL A 176 33.69 -7.67 3.98
CA VAL A 176 34.12 -8.16 2.68
C VAL A 176 34.62 -9.58 2.82
N LEU A 177 34.07 -10.49 2.06
CA LEU A 177 34.44 -11.92 2.02
C LEU A 177 35.05 -12.23 0.68
N VAL A 178 36.29 -12.69 0.70
CA VAL A 178 37.06 -13.12 -0.49
C VAL A 178 37.63 -14.53 -0.33
N ASP A 179 38.07 -15.14 -1.42
CA ASP A 179 38.65 -16.47 -1.42
C ASP A 179 39.98 -16.51 -0.62
N ASP A 180 40.21 -17.55 0.16
CA ASP A 180 41.43 -17.71 0.98
C ASP A 180 42.70 -17.94 0.14
N LYS A 181 42.54 -18.26 -1.16
CA LYS A 181 43.65 -18.42 -2.10
C LYS A 181 44.33 -17.12 -2.50
N LEU A 182 43.71 -15.98 -2.24
CA LEU A 182 44.33 -14.68 -2.49
C LEU A 182 45.61 -14.54 -1.65
N THR A 183 46.66 -14.11 -2.31
CA THR A 183 47.96 -13.87 -1.67
C THR A 183 47.91 -12.67 -0.72
N THR A 184 48.82 -12.60 0.24
CA THR A 184 48.96 -11.46 1.14
C THR A 184 49.08 -10.13 0.40
N ASN A 185 49.86 -10.09 -0.69
CA ASN A 185 50.05 -8.89 -1.51
C ASN A 185 48.76 -8.47 -2.20
N GLU A 186 47.94 -9.41 -2.71
CA GLU A 186 46.67 -9.07 -3.35
C GLU A 186 45.70 -8.51 -2.33
N ILE A 187 45.62 -9.06 -1.11
CA ILE A 187 44.78 -8.52 -0.03
C ILE A 187 45.24 -7.12 0.36
N GLN A 188 46.56 -6.92 0.56
CA GLN A 188 47.08 -5.60 0.94
C GLN A 188 46.83 -4.54 -0.15
N ASN A 189 47.01 -4.87 -1.43
CA ASN A 189 46.72 -3.98 -2.54
C ASN A 189 45.22 -3.65 -2.59
N MET A 190 44.35 -4.65 -2.45
CA MET A 190 42.89 -4.43 -2.40
C MET A 190 42.48 -3.56 -1.20
N CYS A 191 43.00 -3.80 -0.01
CA CYS A 191 42.78 -3.00 1.18
C CYS A 191 43.23 -1.56 0.98
N SER A 192 44.38 -1.33 0.34
CA SER A 192 44.90 -0.02 0.03
C SER A 192 43.97 0.74 -0.96
N GLU A 193 43.56 0.07 -2.07
CA GLU A 193 42.60 0.68 -3.02
C GLU A 193 41.24 1.01 -2.37
N ILE A 194 40.76 0.18 -1.45
CA ILE A 194 39.52 0.44 -0.70
C ILE A 194 39.73 1.62 0.26
N LYS A 195 40.84 1.67 0.96
CA LYS A 195 41.18 2.75 1.92
C LYS A 195 41.28 4.13 1.27
N ASP A 196 41.68 4.18 0.00
CA ASP A 196 41.77 5.41 -0.79
C ASP A 196 40.39 5.95 -1.24
N LEU A 197 39.32 5.19 -1.05
CA LEU A 197 37.98 5.64 -1.36
C LEU A 197 37.50 6.71 -0.35
N LYS A 198 36.88 7.75 -0.86
CA LYS A 198 36.33 8.81 -0.02
C LYS A 198 35.30 8.28 0.97
N GLY A 199 35.44 8.62 2.26
CA GLY A 199 34.52 8.24 3.32
C GLY A 199 34.77 6.84 3.89
N ILE A 200 35.88 6.18 3.56
CA ILE A 200 36.36 5.01 4.30
C ILE A 200 37.18 5.48 5.50
N HIS A 201 36.75 5.09 6.68
CA HIS A 201 37.42 5.44 7.93
C HIS A 201 38.60 4.51 8.20
N ASN A 202 38.35 3.20 8.16
CA ASN A 202 39.41 2.20 8.32
C ASN A 202 39.08 0.91 7.59
N VAL A 203 40.14 0.12 7.32
CA VAL A 203 40.06 -1.22 6.72
C VAL A 203 40.88 -2.12 7.61
N LEU A 204 40.29 -3.21 8.09
CA LEU A 204 40.91 -4.19 8.98
C LEU A 204 40.91 -5.55 8.31
N ALA A 205 42.11 -6.05 8.01
CA ALA A 205 42.32 -7.38 7.47
C ALA A 205 43.44 -8.10 8.28
N TYR A 206 43.46 -9.42 8.28
CA TYR A 206 44.50 -10.19 8.95
C TYR A 206 45.88 -9.78 8.47
N GLU A 207 46.04 -9.61 7.17
CA GLU A 207 47.28 -9.25 6.51
C GLU A 207 47.78 -7.83 6.86
N GLU A 208 46.89 -6.96 7.29
CA GLU A 208 47.26 -5.62 7.81
C GLU A 208 47.93 -5.71 9.22
N PHE A 209 47.48 -6.68 10.05
CA PHE A 209 48.06 -6.88 11.39
C PHE A 209 49.38 -7.62 11.35
N VAL A 210 49.54 -8.57 10.46
CA VAL A 210 50.70 -9.47 10.43
C VAL A 210 51.86 -8.85 9.64
N GLY A 211 51.60 -7.96 8.68
CA GLY A 211 52.57 -7.31 7.83
C GLY A 211 53.44 -8.34 7.03
N PRO A 212 54.16 -7.90 6.01
CA PRO A 212 54.96 -8.81 5.18
C PRO A 212 56.20 -9.41 5.90
N GLY A 213 56.52 -8.97 7.11
CA GLY A 213 57.73 -9.35 7.83
C GLY A 213 57.55 -10.21 9.09
N LEU A 214 56.32 -10.40 9.56
CA LEU A 214 56.05 -11.27 10.72
C LEU A 214 55.68 -12.66 10.26
N ALA A 215 56.51 -13.64 10.63
CA ALA A 215 56.20 -15.05 10.37
C ALA A 215 54.85 -15.41 11.02
N SER A 216 53.97 -16.09 10.28
CA SER A 216 52.63 -16.54 10.70
C SER A 216 52.58 -17.31 12.04
N ASN A 217 53.73 -17.69 12.57
CA ASN A 217 53.90 -18.41 13.83
C ASN A 217 53.78 -17.52 15.08
N PHE A 218 53.80 -16.20 14.94
CA PHE A 218 53.71 -15.25 16.08
C PHE A 218 52.36 -14.67 16.32
N THR A 219 51.38 -14.89 15.42
CA THR A 219 49.99 -14.45 15.66
C THR A 219 49.19 -15.54 16.39
N PRO A 220 48.42 -15.19 17.43
CA PRO A 220 47.55 -16.17 18.08
C PRO A 220 46.60 -16.79 17.06
N SER A 221 46.45 -18.11 17.09
CA SER A 221 45.54 -18.84 16.18
C SER A 221 44.12 -18.30 16.21
N VAL A 222 43.67 -17.82 17.37
CA VAL A 222 42.35 -17.18 17.56
C VAL A 222 42.16 -15.98 16.64
N VAL A 223 43.15 -15.14 16.42
CA VAL A 223 43.05 -13.97 15.53
C VAL A 223 42.95 -14.43 14.06
N LYS A 224 43.73 -15.44 13.69
CA LYS A 224 43.64 -16.00 12.36
C LYS A 224 42.28 -16.63 12.10
N ASP A 225 41.72 -17.37 13.04
CA ASP A 225 40.43 -18.05 12.90
C ASP A 225 39.26 -17.06 12.79
N ILE A 226 39.36 -15.83 13.33
CA ILE A 226 38.39 -14.78 13.17
C ILE A 226 38.35 -14.25 11.73
N PHE A 227 39.53 -14.06 11.11
CA PHE A 227 39.66 -13.45 9.78
C PHE A 227 39.77 -14.48 8.64
N GLN A 228 40.00 -15.74 8.94
CA GLN A 228 40.16 -16.79 7.93
C GLN A 228 39.47 -18.07 8.39
N ASN A 229 38.34 -18.39 7.74
CA ASN A 229 37.60 -19.61 8.04
C ASN A 229 36.81 -20.09 6.82
N GLY A 230 36.57 -21.39 6.71
CA GLY A 230 35.69 -21.96 5.68
C GLY A 230 36.10 -21.66 4.24
N GLY A 231 37.41 -21.51 3.95
CA GLY A 231 37.91 -21.17 2.61
C GLY A 231 37.70 -19.71 2.22
N LYS A 232 37.45 -18.85 3.20
CA LYS A 232 37.22 -17.40 3.00
C LYS A 232 38.09 -16.56 3.92
N LYS A 233 38.46 -15.37 3.44
CA LYS A 233 39.08 -14.30 4.23
C LYS A 233 38.07 -13.19 4.45
N LEU A 234 38.05 -12.69 5.68
CA LEU A 234 37.18 -11.57 6.12
C LEU A 234 38.02 -10.29 6.18
N ILE A 235 37.49 -9.23 5.57
CA ILE A 235 38.00 -7.86 5.71
C ILE A 235 36.85 -7.01 6.27
N VAL A 236 37.12 -6.24 7.31
CA VAL A 236 36.15 -5.33 7.93
C VAL A 236 36.45 -3.91 7.47
N VAL A 237 35.47 -3.26 6.90
CA VAL A 237 35.58 -1.90 6.35
C VAL A 237 34.59 -1.00 7.06
N ASN A 238 35.04 0.07 7.70
CA ASN A 238 34.17 1.05 8.33
C ASN A 238 34.07 2.31 7.45
N SER A 239 32.82 2.70 7.21
CA SER A 239 32.48 3.90 6.41
C SER A 239 31.90 5.00 7.31
N ASP A 240 32.23 6.26 6.96
CA ASP A 240 31.68 7.46 7.60
C ASP A 240 30.25 7.75 7.09
N TYR A 241 29.84 7.14 5.97
CA TYR A 241 28.54 7.37 5.37
C TYR A 241 27.46 6.51 6.05
N LYS A 242 26.28 7.08 6.19
CA LYS A 242 25.11 6.37 6.73
C LYS A 242 24.52 5.40 5.72
N ALA A 243 23.96 4.31 6.20
CA ALA A 243 23.14 3.41 5.39
C ALA A 243 22.03 4.18 4.65
N ALA A 244 21.66 3.69 3.47
CA ALA A 244 20.62 4.27 2.61
C ALA A 244 20.95 5.66 2.02
N THR A 245 22.19 6.12 2.04
CA THR A 245 22.61 7.35 1.36
C THR A 245 23.19 7.07 -0.03
N ASN A 246 23.06 8.04 -0.95
CA ASN A 246 23.63 7.92 -2.30
C ASN A 246 25.15 7.85 -2.26
N GLU A 247 25.77 8.52 -1.29
CA GLU A 247 27.21 8.51 -1.07
C GLU A 247 27.67 7.10 -0.70
N LEU A 248 26.97 6.43 0.22
CA LEU A 248 27.30 5.05 0.59
C LEU A 248 27.09 4.09 -0.59
N ASN A 249 25.97 4.21 -1.31
CA ASN A 249 25.69 3.35 -2.46
C ASN A 249 26.79 3.49 -3.53
N THR A 250 27.21 4.73 -3.84
CA THR A 250 28.32 4.98 -4.78
C THR A 250 29.65 4.41 -4.26
N GLN A 251 29.91 4.48 -2.95
CA GLN A 251 31.09 3.88 -2.32
C GLN A 251 31.07 2.36 -2.45
N LEU A 252 29.92 1.72 -2.18
CA LEU A 252 29.75 0.27 -2.31
C LEU A 252 29.95 -0.21 -3.76
N ASP A 253 29.48 0.52 -4.77
CA ASP A 253 29.68 0.18 -6.17
C ASP A 253 31.16 0.23 -6.56
N LYS A 254 31.91 1.20 -6.04
CA LYS A 254 33.37 1.28 -6.21
C LYS A 254 34.09 0.15 -5.48
N MET A 255 33.67 -0.18 -4.25
CA MET A 255 34.22 -1.30 -3.50
C MET A 255 33.96 -2.62 -4.23
N ASP A 256 32.76 -2.87 -4.75
CA ASP A 256 32.43 -4.03 -5.56
C ASP A 256 33.38 -4.13 -6.79
N THR A 257 33.62 -3.01 -7.45
CA THR A 257 34.53 -2.97 -8.61
C THR A 257 35.95 -3.35 -8.23
N ILE A 258 36.46 -2.84 -7.10
CA ILE A 258 37.80 -3.17 -6.59
C ILE A 258 37.86 -4.63 -6.20
N ILE A 259 36.90 -5.14 -5.42
CA ILE A 259 36.86 -6.52 -4.96
C ILE A 259 36.84 -7.50 -6.15
N HIS A 260 35.97 -7.26 -7.14
CA HIS A 260 35.84 -8.12 -8.31
C HIS A 260 37.07 -8.11 -9.24
N LYS A 261 37.94 -7.11 -9.12
CA LYS A 261 39.25 -7.07 -9.80
C LYS A 261 40.18 -8.18 -9.27
N TYR A 262 40.11 -8.49 -7.97
CA TYR A 262 40.94 -9.50 -7.28
C TYR A 262 40.21 -10.84 -7.14
N ASP A 263 38.94 -10.83 -6.77
CA ASP A 263 38.10 -12.01 -6.63
C ASP A 263 36.73 -11.80 -7.25
N LYS A 264 36.48 -12.47 -8.39
CA LYS A 264 35.18 -12.41 -9.09
C LYS A 264 33.99 -12.93 -8.26
N LYS A 265 34.26 -13.69 -7.19
CA LYS A 265 33.27 -14.23 -6.27
C LYS A 265 33.29 -13.52 -4.90
N GLY A 266 34.07 -12.47 -4.79
CA GLY A 266 34.09 -11.64 -3.60
C GLY A 266 32.73 -11.02 -3.34
N MET A 267 32.36 -10.87 -2.07
CA MET A 267 31.04 -10.36 -1.66
C MET A 267 31.19 -9.32 -0.56
N ILE A 268 30.31 -8.33 -0.57
CA ILE A 268 30.17 -7.35 0.52
C ILE A 268 28.91 -7.69 1.30
N GLY A 269 29.04 -7.94 2.61
CA GLY A 269 27.96 -8.08 3.56
C GLY A 269 27.90 -6.89 4.54
N GLY A 270 26.85 -6.80 5.33
CA GLY A 270 26.66 -5.77 6.34
C GLY A 270 25.47 -4.88 6.06
N GLU A 271 25.19 -3.97 6.99
CA GLU A 271 23.99 -3.13 6.95
C GLU A 271 23.86 -2.30 5.65
N GLY A 272 24.96 -1.70 5.20
CA GLY A 272 24.95 -0.84 4.01
C GLY A 272 24.63 -1.60 2.73
N SER A 273 25.28 -2.74 2.49
CA SER A 273 25.02 -3.58 1.32
C SER A 273 23.61 -4.18 1.34
N MET A 274 23.16 -4.67 2.50
CA MET A 274 21.78 -5.16 2.67
C MET A 274 20.75 -4.07 2.37
N THR A 275 21.00 -2.84 2.82
CA THR A 275 20.11 -1.71 2.56
C THR A 275 20.09 -1.32 1.08
N ARG A 276 21.24 -1.35 0.38
CA ARG A 276 21.32 -1.14 -1.07
C ARG A 276 20.51 -2.17 -1.85
N ASP A 277 20.66 -3.44 -1.49
CA ASP A 277 19.92 -4.54 -2.12
C ASP A 277 18.42 -4.44 -1.82
N LEU A 278 18.06 -4.02 -0.61
CA LEU A 278 16.69 -3.73 -0.21
C LEU A 278 16.08 -2.61 -1.07
N ILE A 279 16.82 -1.51 -1.31
CA ILE A 279 16.35 -0.40 -2.16
C ILE A 279 16.09 -0.89 -3.58
N THR A 280 17.01 -1.64 -4.16
CA THR A 280 16.90 -2.15 -5.54
C THR A 280 15.72 -3.11 -5.69
N THR A 281 15.60 -4.06 -4.75
CA THR A 281 14.50 -5.04 -4.72
C THR A 281 13.16 -4.34 -4.51
N THR A 282 13.09 -3.38 -3.59
CA THR A 282 11.88 -2.61 -3.28
C THR A 282 11.38 -1.83 -4.48
N ASN A 283 12.26 -1.15 -5.22
CA ASN A 283 11.86 -0.38 -6.40
C ASN A 283 11.29 -1.29 -7.50
N THR A 284 11.87 -2.47 -7.68
CA THR A 284 11.39 -3.47 -8.63
C THR A 284 10.03 -4.03 -8.19
N ASP A 285 9.90 -4.42 -6.93
CA ASP A 285 8.67 -4.94 -6.35
C ASP A 285 7.53 -3.92 -6.42
N PHE A 286 7.82 -2.64 -6.11
CA PHE A 286 6.83 -1.56 -6.17
C PHE A 286 6.25 -1.38 -7.56
N ALA A 287 7.11 -1.32 -8.59
CA ALA A 287 6.66 -1.19 -9.97
C ALA A 287 5.82 -2.42 -10.41
N MET A 288 6.30 -3.63 -10.09
CA MET A 288 5.63 -4.88 -10.46
C MET A 288 4.26 -5.01 -9.78
N VAL A 289 4.18 -4.75 -8.47
CA VAL A 289 2.94 -4.88 -7.70
C VAL A 289 1.90 -3.85 -8.13
N ASN A 290 2.30 -2.59 -8.36
CA ASN A 290 1.38 -1.56 -8.85
C ASN A 290 0.77 -1.93 -10.20
N VAL A 291 1.60 -2.30 -11.17
CA VAL A 291 1.12 -2.68 -12.51
C VAL A 291 0.20 -3.91 -12.42
N LEU A 292 0.61 -4.94 -11.67
CA LEU A 292 -0.17 -6.16 -11.52
C LEU A 292 -1.52 -5.90 -10.83
N SER A 293 -1.54 -5.10 -9.76
CA SER A 293 -2.77 -4.75 -9.04
C SER A 293 -3.76 -4.02 -9.94
N VAL A 294 -3.30 -3.02 -10.69
CA VAL A 294 -4.13 -2.27 -11.63
C VAL A 294 -4.69 -3.20 -12.71
N ILE A 295 -3.86 -4.07 -13.31
CA ILE A 295 -4.29 -5.03 -14.34
C ILE A 295 -5.34 -6.01 -13.78
N MET A 296 -5.09 -6.59 -12.60
CA MET A 296 -6.02 -7.55 -12.00
C MET A 296 -7.36 -6.90 -11.69
N ILE A 297 -7.37 -5.73 -11.08
CA ILE A 297 -8.61 -5.01 -10.77
C ILE A 297 -9.32 -4.58 -12.06
N PHE A 298 -8.57 -4.11 -13.07
CA PHE A 298 -9.12 -3.79 -14.37
C PHE A 298 -9.87 -4.98 -14.98
N ILE A 299 -9.24 -6.16 -15.01
CA ILE A 299 -9.84 -7.39 -15.57
C ILE A 299 -11.10 -7.78 -14.79
N ILE A 300 -11.04 -7.78 -13.45
CA ILE A 300 -12.17 -8.20 -12.61
C ILE A 300 -13.35 -7.25 -12.79
N VAL A 301 -13.12 -5.95 -12.78
CA VAL A 301 -14.17 -4.94 -12.98
C VAL A 301 -14.73 -5.02 -14.41
N ALA A 302 -13.87 -5.25 -15.42
CA ALA A 302 -14.30 -5.45 -16.81
C ALA A 302 -15.23 -6.66 -16.95
N LEU A 303 -14.89 -7.77 -16.30
CA LEU A 303 -15.72 -8.98 -16.30
C LEU A 303 -17.04 -8.77 -15.54
N THR A 304 -16.99 -8.11 -14.39
CA THR A 304 -18.14 -7.84 -13.52
C THR A 304 -19.19 -6.98 -14.23
N PHE A 305 -18.77 -5.88 -14.84
CA PHE A 305 -19.68 -4.95 -15.51
C PHE A 305 -19.86 -5.25 -17.01
N LYS A 306 -19.08 -6.17 -17.57
CA LYS A 306 -18.99 -6.43 -19.01
C LYS A 306 -18.74 -5.14 -19.81
N SER A 307 -17.80 -4.33 -19.31
CA SER A 307 -17.50 -2.98 -19.77
C SER A 307 -16.01 -2.78 -19.88
N PHE A 308 -15.58 -2.04 -20.88
CA PHE A 308 -14.18 -1.58 -20.98
C PHE A 308 -13.99 -0.19 -20.34
N ALA A 309 -15.00 0.67 -20.41
CA ALA A 309 -14.91 2.04 -19.90
C ALA A 309 -14.95 2.12 -18.37
N LEU A 310 -15.80 1.30 -17.72
CA LEU A 310 -15.95 1.36 -16.26
C LEU A 310 -14.66 1.04 -15.49
N PRO A 311 -13.89 0.00 -15.83
CA PRO A 311 -12.61 -0.23 -15.18
C PRO A 311 -11.67 0.97 -15.22
N VAL A 312 -11.56 1.63 -16.39
CA VAL A 312 -10.74 2.84 -16.55
C VAL A 312 -11.20 3.95 -15.59
N ILE A 313 -12.50 4.20 -15.53
CA ILE A 313 -13.09 5.26 -14.69
C ILE A 313 -12.87 4.96 -13.20
N LEU A 314 -13.12 3.72 -12.78
CA LEU A 314 -13.00 3.31 -11.39
C LEU A 314 -11.53 3.36 -10.94
N VAL A 315 -10.63 2.74 -11.69
CA VAL A 315 -9.19 2.75 -11.40
C VAL A 315 -8.66 4.17 -11.37
N LEU A 316 -8.99 5.02 -12.35
CA LEU A 316 -8.56 6.42 -12.40
C LEU A 316 -9.03 7.21 -11.15
N THR A 317 -10.24 6.97 -10.67
CA THR A 317 -10.77 7.63 -9.47
C THR A 317 -10.01 7.21 -8.22
N ILE A 318 -9.64 5.94 -8.12
CA ILE A 318 -8.92 5.39 -6.95
C ILE A 318 -7.45 5.79 -6.99
N GLU A 319 -6.80 5.70 -8.16
CA GLU A 319 -5.44 6.16 -8.37
C GLU A 319 -5.27 7.65 -8.03
N PHE A 320 -6.27 8.47 -8.32
CA PHE A 320 -6.31 9.85 -7.90
C PHE A 320 -6.25 9.99 -6.36
N ALA A 321 -7.04 9.20 -5.66
CA ALA A 321 -7.03 9.22 -4.20
C ALA A 321 -5.69 8.74 -3.62
N ILE A 322 -5.09 7.71 -4.23
CA ILE A 322 -3.76 7.20 -3.86
C ILE A 322 -2.69 8.28 -4.12
N THR A 323 -2.73 8.91 -5.28
CA THR A 323 -1.79 9.97 -5.67
C THR A 323 -1.83 11.14 -4.69
N ILE A 324 -3.02 11.59 -4.30
CA ILE A 324 -3.14 12.64 -3.27
C ILE A 324 -2.54 12.14 -1.94
N ASN A 325 -2.91 10.94 -1.51
CA ASN A 325 -2.46 10.39 -0.24
C ASN A 325 -0.92 10.28 -0.20
N MET A 326 -0.32 9.77 -1.25
CA MET A 326 1.14 9.59 -1.34
C MET A 326 1.90 10.88 -1.67
N GLY A 327 1.22 11.89 -2.23
CA GLY A 327 1.83 13.18 -2.53
C GLY A 327 1.85 14.16 -1.35
N ILE A 328 0.94 14.04 -0.38
CA ILE A 328 0.91 14.90 0.83
C ILE A 328 2.25 14.94 1.56
N PRO A 329 2.96 13.83 1.79
CA PRO A 329 4.25 13.82 2.50
C PRO A 329 5.29 14.74 1.89
N PHE A 330 5.34 14.88 0.57
CA PHE A 330 6.21 15.83 -0.11
C PHE A 330 5.97 17.28 0.36
N PHE A 331 4.71 17.70 0.41
CA PHE A 331 4.36 19.06 0.82
C PHE A 331 4.50 19.30 2.34
N THR A 332 4.43 18.24 3.13
CA THR A 332 4.61 18.33 4.60
C THR A 332 6.05 18.08 5.04
N GLY A 333 6.96 17.77 4.13
CA GLY A 333 8.35 17.43 4.46
C GLY A 333 8.50 16.12 5.23
N THR A 334 7.50 15.23 5.17
CA THR A 334 7.49 13.96 5.92
C THR A 334 8.14 12.87 5.07
N THR A 335 9.07 12.12 5.64
CA THR A 335 9.66 10.94 5.00
C THR A 335 8.80 9.70 5.26
N LEU A 336 8.64 8.83 4.27
CA LEU A 336 7.87 7.61 4.39
C LEU A 336 8.76 6.37 4.52
N PRO A 337 8.39 5.39 5.36
CA PRO A 337 9.06 4.09 5.33
C PRO A 337 8.74 3.38 4.00
N PHE A 338 9.75 2.71 3.40
CA PHE A 338 9.62 2.05 2.11
C PHE A 338 8.45 1.05 2.04
N ILE A 339 8.23 0.30 3.12
CA ILE A 339 7.13 -0.67 3.21
C ILE A 339 5.76 0.03 3.11
N ALA A 340 5.61 1.20 3.75
CA ALA A 340 4.36 1.94 3.70
C ALA A 340 4.05 2.40 2.28
N SER A 341 5.04 2.89 1.52
CA SER A 341 4.84 3.34 0.14
C SER A 341 4.39 2.21 -0.78
N MET A 342 4.94 1.01 -0.62
CA MET A 342 4.59 -0.16 -1.42
C MET A 342 3.20 -0.72 -1.11
N VAL A 343 2.93 -0.92 0.18
CA VAL A 343 1.74 -1.66 0.62
C VAL A 343 0.48 -0.78 0.55
N ILE A 344 0.63 0.54 0.77
CA ILE A 344 -0.51 1.44 0.81
C ILE A 344 -1.22 1.55 -0.52
N GLY A 345 -0.51 1.71 -1.64
CA GLY A 345 -1.11 1.76 -2.97
C GLY A 345 -2.04 0.58 -3.20
N THR A 346 -1.54 -0.62 -2.98
CA THR A 346 -2.27 -1.86 -3.21
C THR A 346 -3.42 -2.07 -2.22
N ILE A 347 -3.20 -1.81 -0.92
CA ILE A 347 -4.26 -1.94 0.09
C ILE A 347 -5.35 -0.90 -0.14
N GLN A 348 -4.99 0.35 -0.40
CA GLN A 348 -5.96 1.41 -0.66
C GLN A 348 -6.73 1.11 -1.95
N LEU A 349 -6.07 0.67 -3.02
CA LEU A 349 -6.72 0.27 -4.27
C LEU A 349 -7.72 -0.88 -4.01
N GLY A 350 -7.30 -1.96 -3.33
CA GLY A 350 -8.15 -3.10 -3.03
C GLY A 350 -9.31 -2.80 -2.08
N ALA A 351 -9.07 -2.01 -1.03
CA ALA A 351 -10.09 -1.71 -0.02
C ALA A 351 -11.08 -0.60 -0.42
N THR A 352 -10.76 0.23 -1.42
CA THR A 352 -11.64 1.36 -1.78
C THR A 352 -12.35 1.17 -3.12
N VAL A 353 -11.95 0.17 -3.92
CA VAL A 353 -12.66 -0.19 -5.15
C VAL A 353 -14.11 -0.60 -4.86
N ASP A 354 -14.38 -1.14 -3.69
CA ASP A 354 -15.67 -1.58 -3.22
C ASP A 354 -16.69 -0.43 -3.19
N TYR A 355 -16.27 0.73 -2.73
CA TYR A 355 -17.10 1.95 -2.73
C TYR A 355 -17.45 2.40 -4.15
N ALA A 356 -16.49 2.31 -5.05
CA ALA A 356 -16.68 2.66 -6.45
C ALA A 356 -17.60 1.66 -7.17
N ILE A 357 -17.47 0.37 -6.90
CA ILE A 357 -18.36 -0.67 -7.43
C ILE A 357 -19.78 -0.47 -6.93
N LEU A 358 -19.96 -0.19 -5.62
CA LEU A 358 -21.28 0.09 -5.05
C LEU A 358 -21.99 1.25 -5.74
N MET A 359 -21.32 2.40 -5.80
CA MET A 359 -21.86 3.61 -6.43
C MET A 359 -22.22 3.34 -7.89
N THR A 360 -21.35 2.66 -8.64
CA THR A 360 -21.55 2.35 -10.06
C THR A 360 -22.68 1.35 -10.28
N THR A 361 -22.79 0.34 -9.42
CA THR A 361 -23.88 -0.66 -9.48
C THR A 361 -25.23 0.03 -9.23
N ARG A 362 -25.30 0.91 -8.22
CA ARG A 362 -26.52 1.67 -7.93
C ARG A 362 -26.87 2.62 -9.07
N PHE A 363 -25.89 3.28 -9.67
CA PHE A 363 -26.10 4.12 -10.84
C PHE A 363 -26.67 3.32 -12.01
N LYS A 364 -26.15 2.12 -12.29
CA LYS A 364 -26.66 1.22 -13.33
C LYS A 364 -28.09 0.76 -13.03
N GLU A 365 -28.39 0.44 -11.77
CA GLU A 365 -29.73 0.04 -11.32
C GLU A 365 -30.77 1.15 -11.59
N GLU A 366 -30.47 2.40 -11.22
CA GLU A 366 -31.37 3.53 -11.44
C GLU A 366 -31.55 3.85 -12.94
N LEU A 367 -30.51 3.66 -13.75
CA LEU A 367 -30.66 3.76 -15.23
C LEU A 367 -31.57 2.65 -15.77
N SER A 368 -31.50 1.43 -15.25
CA SER A 368 -32.38 0.33 -15.66
C SER A 368 -33.84 0.56 -15.29
N HIS A 369 -34.10 1.42 -14.29
CA HIS A 369 -35.44 1.89 -13.96
C HIS A 369 -35.91 3.06 -14.85
N GLY A 370 -35.19 3.37 -15.92
CA GLY A 370 -35.58 4.42 -16.89
C GLY A 370 -35.29 5.85 -16.46
N LYS A 371 -34.46 6.04 -15.41
CA LYS A 371 -34.07 7.36 -14.94
C LYS A 371 -33.09 8.04 -15.89
N LYS A 372 -33.18 9.37 -16.03
CA LYS A 372 -32.18 10.15 -16.77
C LYS A 372 -30.82 10.09 -16.09
N VAL A 373 -29.71 10.21 -16.84
CA VAL A 373 -28.32 10.07 -16.35
C VAL A 373 -28.05 10.88 -15.08
N LYS A 374 -28.40 12.16 -15.05
CA LYS A 374 -28.20 13.04 -13.90
C LYS A 374 -29.08 12.67 -12.70
N GLU A 375 -30.33 12.25 -12.96
CA GLU A 375 -31.25 11.79 -11.93
C GLU A 375 -30.78 10.44 -11.33
N ALA A 376 -30.38 9.50 -12.18
CA ALA A 376 -29.81 8.23 -11.74
C ALA A 376 -28.54 8.42 -10.88
N ALA A 377 -27.65 9.33 -11.28
CA ALA A 377 -26.48 9.68 -10.50
C ALA A 377 -26.84 10.33 -9.15
N LEU A 378 -27.84 11.21 -9.12
CA LEU A 378 -28.34 11.83 -7.89
C LEU A 378 -28.83 10.77 -6.90
N ILE A 379 -29.74 9.90 -7.35
CA ILE A 379 -30.31 8.84 -6.51
C ILE A 379 -29.24 7.84 -6.05
N ALA A 380 -28.33 7.46 -6.96
CA ALA A 380 -27.23 6.57 -6.62
C ALA A 380 -26.35 7.17 -5.52
N MET A 381 -26.01 8.45 -5.60
CA MET A 381 -25.25 9.16 -4.58
C MET A 381 -26.02 9.24 -3.25
N GLU A 382 -27.28 9.65 -3.25
CA GLU A 382 -28.09 9.77 -2.03
C GLU A 382 -28.18 8.43 -1.30
N LYS A 383 -28.46 7.34 -2.01
CA LYS A 383 -28.62 6.00 -1.42
C LYS A 383 -27.30 5.33 -1.03
N SER A 384 -26.19 5.61 -1.73
CA SER A 384 -24.88 4.97 -1.43
C SER A 384 -24.02 5.75 -0.46
N SER A 385 -24.23 7.08 -0.34
CA SER A 385 -23.35 7.96 0.45
C SER A 385 -23.23 7.55 1.91
N VAL A 386 -24.34 7.17 2.55
CA VAL A 386 -24.34 6.77 3.96
C VAL A 386 -23.50 5.51 4.17
N SER A 387 -23.67 4.51 3.30
CA SER A 387 -22.89 3.27 3.38
C SER A 387 -21.40 3.54 3.16
N ILE A 388 -21.05 4.30 2.13
CA ILE A 388 -19.65 4.65 1.79
C ILE A 388 -19.00 5.45 2.94
N MET A 389 -19.72 6.43 3.51
CA MET A 389 -19.20 7.22 4.62
C MET A 389 -19.05 6.40 5.89
N THR A 390 -20.04 5.56 6.24
CA THR A 390 -19.99 4.71 7.43
C THR A 390 -18.79 3.76 7.32
N SER A 391 -18.60 3.15 6.17
CA SER A 391 -17.50 2.25 5.90
C SER A 391 -16.15 2.95 5.96
N GLY A 392 -15.99 4.05 5.23
CA GLY A 392 -14.75 4.81 5.23
C GLY A 392 -14.38 5.40 6.61
N PHE A 393 -15.37 5.88 7.37
CA PHE A 393 -15.11 6.36 8.75
C PHE A 393 -14.81 5.23 9.72
N SER A 394 -15.40 4.04 9.54
CA SER A 394 -15.07 2.86 10.34
C SER A 394 -13.64 2.40 10.07
N PHE A 395 -13.23 2.38 8.79
CA PHE A 395 -11.86 2.10 8.38
C PHE A 395 -10.88 3.13 8.97
N PHE A 396 -11.19 4.42 8.85
CA PHE A 396 -10.42 5.51 9.44
C PHE A 396 -10.26 5.32 10.96
N ALA A 397 -11.36 5.09 11.68
CA ALA A 397 -11.36 4.94 13.13
C ALA A 397 -10.53 3.72 13.58
N ALA A 398 -10.64 2.60 12.87
CA ALA A 398 -9.86 1.40 13.13
C ALA A 398 -8.36 1.65 12.95
N CYS A 399 -7.95 2.31 11.87
CA CYS A 399 -6.55 2.62 11.60
C CYS A 399 -5.99 3.67 12.57
N ILE A 400 -6.73 4.76 12.80
CA ILE A 400 -6.26 5.83 13.71
C ILE A 400 -6.15 5.32 15.16
N GLY A 401 -7.03 4.43 15.59
CA GLY A 401 -6.95 3.78 16.90
C GLY A 401 -5.63 3.04 17.12
N VAL A 402 -5.15 2.33 16.09
CA VAL A 402 -3.83 1.66 16.16
C VAL A 402 -2.70 2.66 16.26
N SER A 403 -2.78 3.82 15.59
CA SER A 403 -1.71 4.81 15.59
C SER A 403 -1.39 5.37 16.98
N PHE A 404 -2.37 5.37 17.90
CA PHE A 404 -2.17 5.80 19.31
C PHE A 404 -1.45 4.75 20.16
N VAL A 405 -1.53 3.47 19.78
CA VAL A 405 -0.94 2.36 20.55
C VAL A 405 0.39 1.89 19.95
N ALA A 406 0.60 2.12 18.66
CA ALA A 406 1.80 1.69 17.94
C ALA A 406 3.03 2.45 18.44
N LYS A 407 4.02 1.72 18.94
CA LYS A 407 5.32 2.26 19.38
C LYS A 407 6.32 2.37 18.23
N MET A 408 6.23 1.49 17.24
CA MET A 408 7.12 1.49 16.06
C MET A 408 6.63 2.51 15.04
N ASP A 409 7.49 3.42 14.63
CA ASP A 409 7.17 4.47 13.66
C ASP A 409 6.74 3.90 12.30
N LEU A 410 7.29 2.76 11.90
CA LEU A 410 6.91 2.06 10.69
C LEU A 410 5.41 1.68 10.70
N ILE A 411 4.93 1.05 11.78
CA ILE A 411 3.52 0.65 11.93
C ILE A 411 2.64 1.90 12.04
N ARG A 412 3.05 2.89 12.82
CA ARG A 412 2.33 4.14 13.02
C ARG A 412 2.15 4.89 11.70
N SER A 413 3.21 5.04 10.93
CA SER A 413 3.18 5.70 9.62
C SER A 413 2.25 4.97 8.65
N LEU A 414 2.31 3.64 8.60
CA LEU A 414 1.47 2.82 7.73
C LEU A 414 -0.02 3.01 8.05
N VAL A 415 -0.41 2.92 9.32
CA VAL A 415 -1.84 3.06 9.70
C VAL A 415 -2.35 4.49 9.57
N ILE A 416 -1.52 5.52 9.77
CA ILE A 416 -1.89 6.92 9.53
C ILE A 416 -2.13 7.16 8.03
N LEU A 417 -1.27 6.63 7.17
CA LEU A 417 -1.42 6.73 5.73
C LEU A 417 -2.69 6.01 5.25
N LEU A 418 -2.99 4.83 5.80
CA LEU A 418 -4.22 4.11 5.49
C LEU A 418 -5.47 4.86 5.97
N ALA A 419 -5.44 5.39 7.19
CA ALA A 419 -6.54 6.21 7.73
C ALA A 419 -6.82 7.43 6.85
N ARG A 420 -5.78 8.18 6.50
CA ARG A 420 -5.88 9.34 5.61
C ARG A 420 -6.35 8.93 4.21
N GLY A 421 -5.80 7.84 3.68
CA GLY A 421 -6.18 7.27 2.39
C GLY A 421 -7.66 6.91 2.32
N ALA A 422 -8.23 6.34 3.37
CA ALA A 422 -9.66 6.03 3.44
C ALA A 422 -10.53 7.29 3.30
N LEU A 423 -10.22 8.35 4.04
CA LEU A 423 -10.97 9.61 3.96
C LEU A 423 -10.86 10.26 2.57
N ILE A 424 -9.65 10.31 2.00
CA ILE A 424 -9.43 10.85 0.66
C ILE A 424 -10.20 10.02 -0.38
N SER A 425 -10.23 8.69 -0.25
CA SER A 425 -10.98 7.82 -1.15
C SER A 425 -12.50 8.05 -1.05
N VAL A 426 -13.05 8.18 0.15
CA VAL A 426 -14.47 8.54 0.34
C VAL A 426 -14.81 9.84 -0.37
N VAL A 427 -14.00 10.88 -0.17
CA VAL A 427 -14.20 12.18 -0.83
C VAL A 427 -14.10 12.06 -2.35
N SER A 428 -13.09 11.35 -2.85
CA SER A 428 -12.88 11.13 -4.29
C SER A 428 -14.06 10.38 -4.92
N ILE A 429 -14.55 9.34 -4.26
CA ILE A 429 -15.66 8.54 -4.76
C ILE A 429 -16.99 9.32 -4.71
N LEU A 430 -17.20 10.14 -3.70
CA LEU A 430 -18.43 10.95 -3.61
C LEU A 430 -18.44 12.16 -4.56
N LEU A 431 -17.27 12.71 -4.93
CA LEU A 431 -17.19 13.91 -5.76
C LEU A 431 -16.78 13.60 -7.21
N VAL A 432 -15.72 12.81 -7.40
CA VAL A 432 -15.10 12.62 -8.72
C VAL A 432 -15.80 11.52 -9.51
N LEU A 433 -16.08 10.37 -8.88
CA LEU A 433 -16.68 9.24 -9.59
C LEU A 433 -18.03 9.56 -10.24
N PRO A 434 -19.03 10.17 -9.56
CA PRO A 434 -20.30 10.53 -10.20
C PRO A 434 -20.11 11.53 -11.35
N SER A 435 -19.16 12.46 -11.19
CA SER A 435 -18.82 13.43 -12.24
C SER A 435 -18.27 12.76 -13.48
N LEU A 436 -17.40 11.75 -13.31
CA LEU A 436 -16.86 10.94 -14.41
C LEU A 436 -17.93 10.04 -15.04
N LEU A 437 -18.80 9.43 -14.25
CA LEU A 437 -19.90 8.59 -14.76
C LEU A 437 -20.87 9.42 -15.64
N ILE A 438 -21.19 10.64 -15.23
CA ILE A 438 -22.04 11.55 -16.01
C ILE A 438 -21.31 11.99 -17.29
N PHE A 439 -20.04 12.39 -17.17
CA PHE A 439 -19.27 12.92 -18.30
C PHE A 439 -18.99 11.84 -19.37
N CYS A 440 -18.59 10.64 -18.90
CA CYS A 440 -18.25 9.54 -19.77
C CYS A 440 -19.43 8.65 -20.16
N HIS A 441 -20.67 9.04 -19.81
CA HIS A 441 -21.86 8.18 -20.00
C HIS A 441 -21.97 7.58 -21.41
N LYS A 442 -21.84 8.41 -22.46
CA LYS A 442 -21.91 7.96 -23.86
C LYS A 442 -20.82 6.94 -24.20
N PHE A 443 -19.64 7.06 -23.61
CA PHE A 443 -18.54 6.13 -23.80
C PHE A 443 -18.81 4.80 -23.06
N ILE A 444 -19.37 4.88 -21.85
CA ILE A 444 -19.79 3.71 -21.05
C ILE A 444 -20.85 2.92 -21.85
N GLU A 445 -21.88 3.60 -22.37
CA GLU A 445 -22.96 3.00 -23.15
C GLU A 445 -22.43 2.22 -24.37
N LYS A 446 -21.49 2.80 -25.11
CA LYS A 446 -20.88 2.17 -26.30
C LYS A 446 -19.99 0.96 -25.99
N THR A 447 -19.36 0.92 -24.81
CA THR A 447 -18.35 -0.09 -24.45
C THR A 447 -18.83 -1.11 -23.44
N THR A 448 -20.10 -1.04 -23.03
CA THR A 448 -20.68 -1.92 -22.01
C THR A 448 -21.78 -2.76 -22.61
N LYS A 449 -21.65 -4.08 -22.48
CA LYS A 449 -22.69 -5.01 -22.95
C LYS A 449 -23.94 -4.92 -22.05
N ASN A 450 -25.12 -4.81 -22.65
CA ASN A 450 -26.40 -4.69 -21.93
C ASN A 450 -26.44 -3.51 -20.92
N TRP A 451 -25.84 -2.38 -21.29
CA TRP A 451 -26.03 -1.14 -20.52
C TRP A 451 -27.42 -0.57 -20.78
N PRO A 452 -28.15 -0.11 -19.75
CA PRO A 452 -29.46 0.50 -19.94
C PRO A 452 -29.33 1.73 -20.85
N GLU A 453 -30.15 1.79 -21.92
CA GLU A 453 -30.23 2.99 -22.77
C GLU A 453 -30.77 4.15 -21.95
N SER A 454 -30.05 5.26 -21.94
CA SER A 454 -30.57 6.49 -21.36
C SER A 454 -31.60 7.05 -22.34
N ASN A 455 -32.84 7.30 -21.89
CA ASN A 455 -33.74 8.16 -22.59
C ASN A 455 -33.07 9.53 -22.77
N MET A 456 -32.50 9.74 -23.98
CA MET A 456 -31.83 11.00 -24.31
C MET A 456 -32.82 12.15 -24.07
N GLU A 457 -32.33 13.22 -23.46
CA GLU A 457 -32.98 14.53 -23.47
C GLU A 457 -33.36 14.80 -24.93
N ALA A 458 -34.66 14.90 -25.20
CA ALA A 458 -35.16 15.50 -26.43
C ALA A 458 -34.40 16.83 -26.60
N LYS A 459 -33.76 16.98 -27.76
CA LYS A 459 -33.15 18.24 -28.17
C LYS A 459 -34.22 19.34 -27.98
N GLY A 460 -33.99 20.23 -27.06
CA GLY A 460 -34.91 21.33 -26.84
C GLY A 460 -34.43 22.21 -25.69
N GLU A 461 -33.88 23.33 -26.07
CA GLU A 461 -33.62 24.59 -25.37
C GLU A 461 -32.26 24.74 -24.63
#